data_2fe8b026cbb143b5dc26e6161a1fea44
#
_entry.id   2fe8b026cbb143b5dc26e6161a1fea44
#
_cell.length_a   1.000
_cell.length_b   1.000
_cell.length_c   1.000
_cell.angle_alpha   90.00
_cell.angle_beta   90.00
_cell.angle_gamma   90.00
#
_symmetry.space_group_name_H-M   'P 1'
#
loop_
_entity.id
_entity.type
_entity.pdbx_description
1 polymer ?
#
loop_
_entity_poly.entity_id
_entity_poly.type
_entity_poly.pdbx_seq_one_letter_code
_entity_poly.pdbx_strand_id
1 'polypeptide(L)'
;MDILLLIIGLGLILAGANFLTDGSAALAQRFRVPEFIIGLTVVAVGTSTPELVVSALSAIAGKSDVAIGNVVGSNLFNVFVILGVCALIRPLPLTAGNIRRDIPFGVIVSLLLLALAADSYVFKGAADRIGRIDGIVMLLLYGALMWYTIRTTKRPEATAPDAGAKPGMAGWLMAAMIVGGLAGLIFGGEMFLRSATEIARRLGISESVIAITLVAGGTSLPELASSLVSLFKGKADMALGNVIGSNIANILLILGLSATIHPLSMGGITVWDLLMVVLSSVLLFLAAFTFKRRAIDRWEGAIFLAIYVAYIGYLIR
;
A
#
# COMPACT_ATOMS: atom_id res chain seq x y z
N MET A 1 4.31 29.60 9.85
CA MET A 1 3.66 29.12 8.62
C MET A 1 3.57 27.59 8.62
N ASP A 2 4.67 26.90 8.86
CA ASP A 2 4.76 25.43 8.71
C ASP A 2 3.83 24.64 9.64
N ILE A 3 3.69 25.07 10.92
CA ILE A 3 2.75 24.43 11.85
C ILE A 3 1.30 24.55 11.36
N LEU A 4 0.91 25.70 10.80
CA LEU A 4 -0.43 25.90 10.26
C LEU A 4 -0.67 24.98 9.04
N LEU A 5 0.30 24.92 8.13
CA LEU A 5 0.24 24.04 6.95
C LEU A 5 0.23 22.55 7.35
N LEU A 6 0.97 22.17 8.37
CA LEU A 6 0.94 20.82 8.94
C LEU A 6 -0.44 20.45 9.47
N ILE A 7 -1.09 21.36 10.21
CA ILE A 7 -2.44 21.15 10.75
C ILE A 7 -3.48 21.08 9.61
N ILE A 8 -3.38 21.96 8.63
CA ILE A 8 -4.27 21.94 7.45
C ILE A 8 -4.06 20.64 6.65
N GLY A 9 -2.80 20.23 6.43
CA GLY A 9 -2.47 18.98 5.76
C GLY A 9 -3.07 17.77 6.49
N LEU A 10 -2.92 17.70 7.82
CA LEU A 10 -3.54 16.66 8.63
C LEU A 10 -5.07 16.68 8.53
N GLY A 11 -5.69 17.85 8.55
CA GLY A 11 -7.13 18.02 8.37
C GLY A 11 -7.61 17.50 7.01
N LEU A 12 -6.88 17.82 5.93
CA LEU A 12 -7.16 17.33 4.58
C LEU A 12 -6.99 15.80 4.48
N ILE A 13 -5.94 15.24 5.08
CA ILE A 13 -5.73 13.78 5.15
C ILE A 13 -6.94 13.10 5.81
N LEU A 14 -7.34 13.57 7.00
CA LEU A 14 -8.45 12.97 7.74
C LEU A 14 -9.78 13.11 7.02
N ALA A 15 -10.08 14.29 6.46
CA ALA A 15 -11.28 14.52 5.67
C ALA A 15 -11.27 13.68 4.39
N GLY A 16 -10.14 13.64 3.68
CA GLY A 16 -9.95 12.84 2.49
C GLY A 16 -10.15 11.35 2.73
N ALA A 17 -9.55 10.81 3.79
CA ALA A 17 -9.73 9.42 4.19
C ALA A 17 -11.18 9.09 4.54
N ASN A 18 -11.90 10.01 5.20
CA ASN A 18 -13.32 9.85 5.52
C ASN A 18 -14.17 9.78 4.25
N PHE A 19 -13.98 10.71 3.30
CA PHE A 19 -14.73 10.73 2.03
C PHE A 19 -14.40 9.50 1.18
N LEU A 20 -13.13 9.13 1.08
CA LEU A 20 -12.72 7.94 0.34
C LEU A 20 -13.36 6.68 0.91
N THR A 21 -13.31 6.49 2.22
CA THR A 21 -13.89 5.31 2.89
C THR A 21 -15.39 5.22 2.68
N ASP A 22 -16.12 6.32 2.84
CA ASP A 22 -17.58 6.34 2.69
C ASP A 22 -18.01 6.17 1.24
N GLY A 23 -17.34 6.85 0.29
CA GLY A 23 -17.58 6.69 -1.14
C GLY A 23 -17.28 5.27 -1.62
N SER A 24 -16.19 4.68 -1.16
CA SER A 24 -15.77 3.31 -1.48
C SER A 24 -16.74 2.27 -0.89
N ALA A 25 -17.22 2.47 0.33
CA ALA A 25 -18.23 1.60 0.92
C ALA A 25 -19.56 1.66 0.17
N ALA A 26 -20.00 2.86 -0.21
CA ALA A 26 -21.20 3.03 -1.03
C ALA A 26 -21.03 2.38 -2.43
N LEU A 27 -19.84 2.43 -2.99
CA LEU A 27 -19.49 1.75 -4.24
C LEU A 27 -19.58 0.23 -4.10
N ALA A 28 -19.01 -0.33 -3.00
CA ALA A 28 -19.09 -1.75 -2.68
C ALA A 28 -20.54 -2.23 -2.59
N GLN A 29 -21.39 -1.49 -1.86
CA GLN A 29 -22.82 -1.79 -1.72
C GLN A 29 -23.53 -1.72 -3.08
N ARG A 30 -23.29 -0.69 -3.88
CA ARG A 30 -23.94 -0.49 -5.19
C ARG A 30 -23.64 -1.63 -6.16
N PHE A 31 -22.39 -2.07 -6.23
CA PHE A 31 -21.98 -3.17 -7.09
C PHE A 31 -22.13 -4.55 -6.45
N ARG A 32 -22.56 -4.61 -5.20
CA ARG A 32 -22.72 -5.86 -4.43
C ARG A 32 -21.42 -6.67 -4.42
N VAL A 33 -20.31 -6.01 -4.13
CA VAL A 33 -19.01 -6.64 -3.96
C VAL A 33 -18.52 -6.46 -2.52
N PRO A 34 -17.69 -7.39 -2.00
CA PRO A 34 -17.10 -7.24 -0.67
C PRO A 34 -16.28 -5.94 -0.56
N GLU A 35 -16.31 -5.28 0.60
CA GLU A 35 -15.51 -4.06 0.87
C GLU A 35 -14.01 -4.32 0.70
N PHE A 36 -13.55 -5.54 0.97
CA PHE A 36 -12.18 -5.98 0.70
C PHE A 36 -11.77 -5.76 -0.76
N ILE A 37 -12.65 -6.09 -1.71
CA ILE A 37 -12.35 -5.95 -3.14
C ILE A 37 -12.22 -4.48 -3.56
N ILE A 38 -13.09 -3.61 -3.03
CA ILE A 38 -12.96 -2.17 -3.29
C ILE A 38 -11.69 -1.62 -2.64
N GLY A 39 -11.35 -2.10 -1.43
CA GLY A 39 -10.06 -1.82 -0.79
C GLY A 39 -8.88 -2.24 -1.67
N LEU A 40 -8.88 -3.48 -2.14
CA LEU A 40 -7.82 -4.07 -2.96
C LEU A 40 -7.65 -3.37 -4.33
N THR A 41 -8.68 -2.75 -4.86
CA THR A 41 -8.70 -2.17 -6.21
C THR A 41 -8.74 -0.64 -6.17
N VAL A 42 -9.89 -0.06 -5.92
CA VAL A 42 -10.14 1.38 -6.04
C VAL A 42 -9.33 2.17 -5.01
N VAL A 43 -9.40 1.73 -3.74
CA VAL A 43 -8.71 2.43 -2.65
C VAL A 43 -7.20 2.27 -2.81
N ALA A 44 -6.71 1.05 -2.98
CA ALA A 44 -5.29 0.75 -3.10
C ALA A 44 -4.62 1.49 -4.27
N VAL A 45 -5.19 1.42 -5.49
CA VAL A 45 -4.64 2.12 -6.65
C VAL A 45 -4.70 3.64 -6.46
N GLY A 46 -5.78 4.12 -5.85
CA GLY A 46 -5.96 5.55 -5.61
C GLY A 46 -4.95 6.09 -4.60
N THR A 47 -4.78 5.42 -3.46
CA THR A 47 -3.84 5.87 -2.43
C THR A 47 -2.38 5.70 -2.86
N SER A 48 -2.06 4.68 -3.66
CA SER A 48 -0.72 4.48 -4.23
C SER A 48 -0.41 5.36 -5.46
N THR A 49 -1.26 6.36 -5.76
CA THR A 49 -0.99 7.33 -6.84
C THR A 49 0.29 8.15 -6.60
N PRO A 50 0.61 8.61 -5.38
CA PRO A 50 1.89 9.27 -5.11
C PRO A 50 3.09 8.39 -5.44
N GLU A 51 3.07 7.13 -5.03
CA GLU A 51 4.11 6.14 -5.34
C GLU A 51 4.27 5.96 -6.85
N LEU A 52 3.14 5.88 -7.58
CA LEU A 52 3.16 5.78 -9.04
C LEU A 52 3.84 6.99 -9.68
N VAL A 53 3.49 8.19 -9.25
CA VAL A 53 4.06 9.44 -9.78
C VAL A 53 5.55 9.51 -9.46
N VAL A 54 5.94 9.27 -8.21
CA VAL A 54 7.35 9.31 -7.79
C VAL A 54 8.18 8.29 -8.56
N SER A 55 7.73 7.04 -8.65
CA SER A 55 8.48 5.98 -9.33
C SER A 55 8.55 6.18 -10.84
N ALA A 56 7.44 6.60 -11.48
CA ALA A 56 7.44 6.87 -12.92
C ALA A 56 8.33 8.07 -13.29
N LEU A 57 8.25 9.17 -12.55
CA LEU A 57 9.11 10.34 -12.79
C LEU A 57 10.58 10.03 -12.50
N SER A 58 10.89 9.23 -11.49
CA SER A 58 12.25 8.77 -11.19
C SER A 58 12.79 7.88 -12.31
N ALA A 59 11.97 6.99 -12.87
CA ALA A 59 12.33 6.17 -14.02
C ALA A 59 12.63 7.04 -15.26
N ILE A 60 11.78 8.03 -15.55
CA ILE A 60 12.02 8.99 -16.65
C ILE A 60 13.33 9.76 -16.45
N ALA A 61 13.62 10.12 -15.20
CA ALA A 61 14.86 10.84 -14.85
C ALA A 61 16.12 9.94 -14.77
N GLY A 62 15.99 8.63 -15.04
CA GLY A 62 17.09 7.65 -14.94
C GLY A 62 17.52 7.32 -13.51
N LYS A 63 16.70 7.68 -12.50
CA LYS A 63 16.95 7.42 -11.07
C LYS A 63 16.29 6.12 -10.64
N SER A 64 16.79 5.00 -11.13
CA SER A 64 16.19 3.67 -10.92
C SER A 64 16.14 3.26 -9.45
N ASP A 65 17.16 3.58 -8.66
CA ASP A 65 17.26 3.34 -7.23
C ASP A 65 16.14 4.01 -6.44
N VAL A 66 15.76 5.23 -6.82
CA VAL A 66 14.63 5.95 -6.20
C VAL A 66 13.31 5.26 -6.56
N ALA A 67 13.14 4.82 -7.82
CA ALA A 67 11.91 4.15 -8.25
C ALA A 67 11.70 2.81 -7.54
N ILE A 68 12.75 1.97 -7.47
CA ILE A 68 12.69 0.68 -6.79
C ILE A 68 12.58 0.87 -5.27
N GLY A 69 13.41 1.76 -4.69
CA GLY A 69 13.43 2.03 -3.26
C GLY A 69 12.08 2.54 -2.74
N ASN A 70 11.41 3.41 -3.49
CA ASN A 70 10.06 3.87 -3.16
C ASN A 70 9.08 2.71 -3.03
N VAL A 71 9.06 1.79 -4.00
CA VAL A 71 8.14 0.63 -3.97
C VAL A 71 8.50 -0.36 -2.87
N VAL A 72 9.79 -0.68 -2.71
CA VAL A 72 10.27 -1.56 -1.64
C VAL A 72 9.92 -0.98 -0.26
N GLY A 73 10.24 0.30 -0.05
CA GLY A 73 9.95 1.01 1.20
C GLY A 73 8.46 1.05 1.52
N SER A 74 7.62 1.42 0.55
CA SER A 74 6.17 1.46 0.72
C SER A 74 5.58 0.08 1.02
N ASN A 75 6.08 -0.99 0.40
CA ASN A 75 5.60 -2.34 0.69
C ASN A 75 5.94 -2.79 2.11
N LEU A 76 7.14 -2.50 2.58
CA LEU A 76 7.54 -2.78 3.95
C LEU A 76 6.74 -1.94 4.96
N PHE A 77 6.56 -0.65 4.66
CA PHE A 77 5.75 0.24 5.48
C PHE A 77 4.29 -0.22 5.59
N ASN A 78 3.71 -0.62 4.48
CA ASN A 78 2.34 -1.11 4.41
C ASN A 78 2.12 -2.34 5.31
N VAL A 79 2.98 -3.35 5.24
CA VAL A 79 2.84 -4.56 6.06
C VAL A 79 3.25 -4.29 7.51
N PHE A 80 4.44 -3.76 7.72
CA PHE A 80 4.99 -3.70 9.06
C PHE A 80 4.44 -2.53 9.89
N VAL A 81 4.19 -1.37 9.25
CA VAL A 81 3.68 -0.21 9.97
C VAL A 81 2.16 -0.13 9.89
N ILE A 82 1.56 -0.11 8.71
CA ILE A 82 0.12 0.10 8.60
C ILE A 82 -0.66 -1.06 9.21
N LEU A 83 -0.40 -2.32 8.80
CA LEU A 83 -1.07 -3.46 9.42
C LEU A 83 -0.67 -3.62 10.89
N GLY A 84 0.60 -3.33 11.24
CA GLY A 84 1.07 -3.36 12.61
C GLY A 84 0.26 -2.43 13.51
N VAL A 85 0.13 -1.16 13.14
CA VAL A 85 -0.66 -0.15 13.88
C VAL A 85 -2.14 -0.53 13.91
N CYS A 86 -2.71 -0.91 12.76
CA CYS A 86 -4.11 -1.33 12.69
C CYS A 86 -4.39 -2.50 13.63
N ALA A 87 -3.54 -3.54 13.64
CA ALA A 87 -3.69 -4.71 14.48
C ALA A 87 -3.55 -4.41 15.97
N LEU A 88 -2.66 -3.48 16.36
CA LEU A 88 -2.55 -3.01 17.75
C LEU A 88 -3.82 -2.34 18.24
N ILE A 89 -4.44 -1.51 17.40
CA ILE A 89 -5.70 -0.82 17.72
C ILE A 89 -6.84 -1.85 17.83
N ARG A 90 -7.00 -2.66 16.80
CA ARG A 90 -8.06 -3.67 16.72
C ARG A 90 -7.60 -4.85 15.86
N PRO A 91 -7.73 -6.11 16.36
CA PRO A 91 -7.41 -7.29 15.56
C PRO A 91 -8.14 -7.26 14.21
N LEU A 92 -7.42 -7.58 13.14
CA LEU A 92 -7.92 -7.60 11.76
C LEU A 92 -8.37 -9.02 11.41
N PRO A 93 -9.67 -9.28 11.26
CA PRO A 93 -10.16 -10.60 10.90
C PRO A 93 -9.73 -10.96 9.46
N LEU A 94 -9.38 -12.23 9.25
CA LEU A 94 -9.01 -12.77 7.95
C LEU A 94 -10.06 -13.75 7.46
N THR A 95 -10.61 -13.50 6.30
CA THR A 95 -11.53 -14.43 5.63
C THR A 95 -10.77 -15.62 5.04
N ALA A 96 -11.49 -16.72 4.76
CA ALA A 96 -10.89 -17.85 4.07
C ALA A 96 -10.36 -17.47 2.67
N GLY A 97 -10.96 -16.49 2.02
CA GLY A 97 -10.48 -15.94 0.75
C GLY A 97 -9.14 -15.24 0.88
N ASN A 98 -8.99 -14.39 1.91
CA ASN A 98 -7.72 -13.70 2.18
C ASN A 98 -6.58 -14.70 2.41
N ILE A 99 -6.81 -15.73 3.23
CA ILE A 99 -5.79 -16.73 3.59
C ILE A 99 -5.43 -17.63 2.41
N ARG A 100 -6.41 -18.04 1.59
CA ARG A 100 -6.19 -19.04 0.53
C ARG A 100 -5.81 -18.44 -0.81
N ARG A 101 -6.11 -17.17 -1.04
CA ARG A 101 -5.93 -16.53 -2.34
C ARG A 101 -5.12 -15.23 -2.23
N ASP A 102 -5.62 -14.24 -1.48
CA ASP A 102 -5.13 -12.86 -1.62
C ASP A 102 -3.74 -12.67 -1.00
N ILE A 103 -3.52 -13.18 0.22
CA ILE A 103 -2.22 -13.12 0.90
C ILE A 103 -1.17 -14.01 0.19
N PRO A 104 -1.44 -15.29 -0.16
CA PRO A 104 -0.52 -16.10 -0.95
C PRO A 104 -0.15 -15.47 -2.28
N PHE A 105 -1.10 -14.76 -2.92
CA PHE A 105 -0.82 -14.04 -4.14
C PHE A 105 0.19 -12.91 -3.91
N GLY A 106 0.07 -12.17 -2.81
CA GLY A 106 1.07 -11.18 -2.39
C GLY A 106 2.47 -11.79 -2.19
N VAL A 107 2.55 -12.99 -1.62
CA VAL A 107 3.83 -13.73 -1.50
C VAL A 107 4.39 -14.08 -2.87
N ILE A 108 3.56 -14.59 -3.79
CA ILE A 108 3.99 -14.94 -5.16
C ILE A 108 4.51 -13.71 -5.89
N VAL A 109 3.82 -12.57 -5.76
CA VAL A 109 4.23 -11.31 -6.39
C VAL A 109 5.54 -10.79 -5.82
N SER A 110 5.77 -10.93 -4.52
CA SER A 110 7.04 -10.56 -3.87
C SER A 110 8.19 -11.48 -4.32
N LEU A 111 7.94 -12.78 -4.47
CA LEU A 111 8.91 -13.73 -5.02
C LEU A 111 9.20 -13.45 -6.50
N LEU A 112 8.19 -13.07 -7.27
CA LEU A 112 8.37 -12.66 -8.67
C LEU A 112 9.27 -11.42 -8.76
N LEU A 113 9.07 -10.41 -7.92
CA LEU A 113 9.94 -9.25 -7.86
C LEU A 113 11.39 -9.66 -7.59
N LEU A 114 11.61 -10.50 -6.58
CA LEU A 114 12.95 -11.02 -6.27
C LEU A 114 13.57 -11.76 -7.46
N ALA A 115 12.80 -12.61 -8.13
CA ALA A 115 13.28 -13.38 -9.28
C ALA A 115 13.63 -12.50 -10.48
N LEU A 116 12.84 -11.46 -10.77
CA LEU A 116 13.06 -10.54 -11.90
C LEU A 116 14.18 -9.53 -11.63
N ALA A 117 14.47 -9.23 -10.37
CA ALA A 117 15.45 -8.22 -10.00
C ALA A 117 16.83 -8.80 -9.63
N ALA A 118 16.96 -10.12 -9.55
CA ALA A 118 18.18 -10.82 -9.09
C ALA A 118 18.81 -11.64 -10.23
N ASP A 119 18.94 -11.09 -11.41
CA ASP A 119 19.47 -11.74 -12.61
C ASP A 119 20.88 -12.31 -12.41
N SER A 120 21.75 -11.62 -11.66
CA SER A 120 23.12 -12.05 -11.40
C SER A 120 23.24 -13.39 -10.65
N TYR A 121 22.21 -13.74 -9.87
CA TYR A 121 22.15 -15.00 -9.14
C TYR A 121 21.76 -16.19 -10.02
N VAL A 122 21.01 -15.90 -11.10
CA VAL A 122 20.56 -16.94 -12.07
C VAL A 122 21.52 -17.03 -13.24
N PHE A 123 21.95 -15.89 -13.77
CA PHE A 123 22.81 -15.78 -14.94
C PHE A 123 24.13 -15.11 -14.55
N LYS A 124 25.20 -15.89 -14.42
CA LYS A 124 26.54 -15.37 -14.11
C LYS A 124 26.95 -14.28 -15.10
N GLY A 125 27.21 -13.07 -14.59
CA GLY A 125 27.63 -11.92 -15.41
C GLY A 125 26.47 -11.04 -15.92
N ALA A 126 25.22 -11.37 -15.63
CA ALA A 126 24.10 -10.47 -15.87
C ALA A 126 24.10 -9.33 -14.84
N ALA A 127 23.64 -8.16 -15.25
CA ALA A 127 23.39 -7.05 -14.35
C ALA A 127 22.00 -7.17 -13.74
N ASP A 128 21.89 -6.99 -12.43
CA ASP A 128 20.60 -7.00 -11.73
C ASP A 128 19.77 -5.80 -12.18
N ARG A 129 18.71 -6.08 -12.95
CA ARG A 129 17.83 -5.04 -13.50
C ARG A 129 16.46 -5.60 -13.83
N ILE A 130 15.44 -4.79 -13.65
CA ILE A 130 14.08 -5.06 -14.16
C ILE A 130 13.99 -4.43 -15.56
N GLY A 131 13.93 -5.25 -16.59
CA GLY A 131 13.91 -4.81 -17.99
C GLY A 131 12.49 -4.38 -18.43
N ARG A 132 12.40 -3.86 -19.67
CA ARG A 132 11.10 -3.48 -20.24
C ARG A 132 10.16 -4.68 -20.44
N ILE A 133 10.70 -5.83 -20.79
CA ILE A 133 9.89 -7.06 -20.96
C ILE A 133 9.32 -7.47 -19.61
N ASP A 134 10.12 -7.43 -18.54
CA ASP A 134 9.67 -7.74 -17.18
C ASP A 134 8.57 -6.77 -16.76
N GLY A 135 8.73 -5.47 -17.06
CA GLY A 135 7.71 -4.45 -16.82
C GLY A 135 6.39 -4.76 -17.54
N ILE A 136 6.44 -5.13 -18.81
CA ILE A 136 5.24 -5.51 -19.58
C ILE A 136 4.59 -6.77 -18.98
N VAL A 137 5.38 -7.79 -18.63
CA VAL A 137 4.88 -9.01 -17.98
C VAL A 137 4.20 -8.68 -16.66
N MET A 138 4.80 -7.82 -15.83
CA MET A 138 4.21 -7.36 -14.55
C MET A 138 2.87 -6.66 -14.79
N LEU A 139 2.77 -5.77 -15.77
CA LEU A 139 1.52 -5.08 -16.13
C LEU A 139 0.43 -6.04 -16.61
N LEU A 140 0.79 -7.03 -17.45
CA LEU A 140 -0.14 -8.05 -17.92
C LEU A 140 -0.64 -8.92 -16.75
N LEU A 141 0.26 -9.30 -15.83
CA LEU A 141 -0.10 -10.03 -14.62
C LEU A 141 -1.02 -9.22 -13.72
N TYR A 142 -0.78 -7.91 -13.56
CA TYR A 142 -1.66 -7.03 -12.81
C TYR A 142 -3.07 -6.99 -13.43
N GLY A 143 -3.16 -6.79 -14.75
CA GLY A 143 -4.42 -6.79 -15.47
C GLY A 143 -5.16 -8.13 -15.37
N ALA A 144 -4.44 -9.25 -15.52
CA ALA A 144 -5.00 -10.58 -15.36
C ALA A 144 -5.50 -10.84 -13.93
N LEU A 145 -4.75 -10.39 -12.91
CA LEU A 145 -5.16 -10.50 -11.51
C LEU A 145 -6.42 -9.70 -11.24
N MET A 146 -6.47 -8.45 -11.69
CA MET A 146 -7.65 -7.59 -11.50
C MET A 146 -8.88 -8.19 -12.19
N TRP A 147 -8.71 -8.66 -13.41
CA TRP A 147 -9.77 -9.35 -14.13
C TRP A 147 -10.24 -10.62 -13.40
N TYR A 148 -9.31 -11.47 -12.97
CA TYR A 148 -9.61 -12.68 -12.20
C TYR A 148 -10.34 -12.34 -10.90
N THR A 149 -9.85 -11.38 -10.13
CA THR A 149 -10.43 -10.95 -8.86
C THR A 149 -11.88 -10.48 -9.04
N ILE A 150 -12.14 -9.63 -10.04
CA ILE A 150 -13.48 -9.13 -10.33
C ILE A 150 -14.42 -10.27 -10.78
N ARG A 151 -13.92 -11.21 -11.58
CA ARG A 151 -14.73 -12.34 -12.11
C ARG A 151 -15.04 -13.40 -11.07
N THR A 152 -14.11 -13.69 -10.17
CA THR A 152 -14.23 -14.79 -9.19
C THR A 152 -14.82 -14.36 -7.86
N THR A 153 -14.98 -13.05 -7.64
CA THR A 153 -15.58 -12.53 -6.43
C THR A 153 -17.04 -12.95 -6.36
N LYS A 154 -17.35 -13.79 -5.39
CA LYS A 154 -18.74 -14.14 -5.08
C LYS A 154 -19.45 -12.89 -4.57
N ARG A 155 -20.56 -12.55 -5.19
CA ARG A 155 -21.46 -11.51 -4.67
C ARG A 155 -21.94 -11.95 -3.30
N PRO A 156 -21.89 -11.06 -2.28
CA PRO A 156 -22.52 -11.39 -1.00
C PRO A 156 -23.96 -11.84 -1.25
N GLU A 157 -24.37 -12.94 -0.63
CA GLU A 157 -25.78 -13.30 -0.63
C GLU A 157 -26.57 -12.09 -0.14
N ALA A 158 -27.63 -11.76 -0.85
CA ALA A 158 -28.48 -10.65 -0.47
C ALA A 158 -29.07 -10.97 0.91
N THR A 159 -28.41 -10.55 1.97
CA THR A 159 -29.08 -10.34 3.24
C THR A 159 -30.25 -9.43 2.92
N ALA A 160 -31.45 -9.82 3.34
CA ALA A 160 -32.68 -9.08 3.09
C ALA A 160 -32.42 -7.59 3.28
N PRO A 161 -32.96 -6.71 2.41
CA PRO A 161 -32.75 -5.28 2.55
C PRO A 161 -33.05 -4.90 3.99
N ASP A 162 -32.04 -4.39 4.71
CA ASP A 162 -32.28 -3.82 6.02
C ASP A 162 -33.45 -2.85 5.86
N ALA A 163 -34.52 -3.03 6.63
CA ALA A 163 -35.72 -2.21 6.58
C ALA A 163 -35.49 -0.73 6.90
N GLY A 164 -34.23 -0.34 7.05
CA GLY A 164 -33.70 1.02 7.22
C GLY A 164 -32.66 1.45 6.20
N ALA A 165 -32.48 0.71 5.07
CA ALA A 165 -31.55 1.10 4.03
C ALA A 165 -31.89 2.51 3.51
N LYS A 166 -31.06 3.50 3.82
CA LYS A 166 -31.14 4.84 3.23
C LYS A 166 -31.13 4.71 1.71
N PRO A 167 -31.88 5.55 0.95
CA PRO A 167 -31.85 5.54 -0.51
C PRO A 167 -30.40 5.56 -0.97
N GLY A 168 -30.03 4.64 -1.87
CA GLY A 168 -28.64 4.44 -2.29
C GLY A 168 -28.04 5.77 -2.76
N MET A 169 -26.81 6.05 -2.31
CA MET A 169 -26.08 7.25 -2.68
C MET A 169 -26.03 7.40 -4.21
N ALA A 170 -26.26 8.61 -4.72
CA ALA A 170 -26.19 8.89 -6.15
C ALA A 170 -24.78 8.60 -6.70
N GLY A 171 -24.70 8.02 -7.92
CA GLY A 171 -23.42 7.60 -8.49
C GLY A 171 -22.39 8.71 -8.63
N TRP A 172 -22.83 9.91 -9.01
CA TRP A 172 -21.95 11.07 -9.10
C TRP A 172 -21.40 11.50 -7.73
N LEU A 173 -22.21 11.36 -6.65
CA LEU A 173 -21.77 11.71 -5.30
C LEU A 173 -20.73 10.71 -4.80
N MET A 174 -20.92 9.41 -5.06
CA MET A 174 -19.89 8.39 -4.77
C MET A 174 -18.57 8.70 -5.48
N ALA A 175 -18.66 9.01 -6.79
CA ALA A 175 -17.49 9.38 -7.58
C ALA A 175 -16.80 10.64 -7.03
N ALA A 176 -17.60 11.68 -6.71
CA ALA A 176 -17.08 12.92 -6.12
C ALA A 176 -16.40 12.68 -4.76
N MET A 177 -16.98 11.81 -3.91
CA MET A 177 -16.39 11.45 -2.63
C MET A 177 -15.07 10.66 -2.78
N ILE A 178 -15.01 9.73 -3.72
CA ILE A 178 -13.79 8.97 -3.99
C ILE A 178 -12.70 9.89 -4.56
N VAL A 179 -13.00 10.65 -5.62
CA VAL A 179 -12.03 11.54 -6.25
C VAL A 179 -11.60 12.67 -5.32
N GLY A 180 -12.56 13.33 -4.65
CA GLY A 180 -12.29 14.38 -3.68
C GLY A 180 -11.54 13.84 -2.45
N GLY A 181 -11.87 12.63 -2.01
CA GLY A 181 -11.16 11.93 -0.93
C GLY A 181 -9.71 11.63 -1.29
N LEU A 182 -9.45 11.10 -2.49
CA LEU A 182 -8.09 10.88 -2.99
C LEU A 182 -7.32 12.19 -3.14
N ALA A 183 -7.94 13.23 -3.71
CA ALA A 183 -7.31 14.54 -3.81
C ALA A 183 -6.93 15.09 -2.43
N GLY A 184 -7.84 15.01 -1.45
CA GLY A 184 -7.57 15.42 -0.06
C GLY A 184 -6.42 14.65 0.59
N LEU A 185 -6.34 13.34 0.37
CA LEU A 185 -5.25 12.50 0.85
C LEU A 185 -3.91 12.87 0.21
N ILE A 186 -3.86 13.03 -1.11
CA ILE A 186 -2.63 13.32 -1.85
C ILE A 186 -2.11 14.72 -1.51
N PHE A 187 -2.93 15.75 -1.67
CA PHE A 187 -2.52 17.13 -1.39
C PHE A 187 -2.28 17.37 0.10
N GLY A 188 -3.12 16.79 0.97
CA GLY A 188 -2.94 16.84 2.41
C GLY A 188 -1.66 16.12 2.85
N GLY A 189 -1.36 14.96 2.28
CA GLY A 189 -0.14 14.19 2.53
C GLY A 189 1.12 14.96 2.12
N GLU A 190 1.14 15.54 0.92
CA GLU A 190 2.26 16.36 0.44
C GLU A 190 2.49 17.59 1.32
N MET A 191 1.41 18.30 1.67
CA MET A 191 1.47 19.48 2.53
C MET A 191 1.98 19.13 3.93
N PHE A 192 1.47 18.03 4.52
CA PHE A 192 1.89 17.54 5.82
C PHE A 192 3.38 17.15 5.81
N LEU A 193 3.80 16.34 4.83
CA LEU A 193 5.17 15.86 4.71
C LEU A 193 6.16 17.02 4.54
N ARG A 194 5.87 17.95 3.64
CA ARG A 194 6.72 19.13 3.40
C ARG A 194 6.88 19.96 4.68
N SER A 195 5.78 20.21 5.39
CA SER A 195 5.79 21.00 6.63
C SER A 195 6.51 20.27 7.76
N ALA A 196 6.27 18.95 7.92
CA ALA A 196 6.96 18.13 8.91
C ALA A 196 8.47 18.10 8.68
N THR A 197 8.90 17.97 7.41
CA THR A 197 10.29 17.98 7.00
C THR A 197 10.97 19.32 7.34
N GLU A 198 10.31 20.44 7.04
CA GLU A 198 10.85 21.77 7.34
C GLU A 198 10.94 22.02 8.85
N ILE A 199 9.97 21.60 9.62
CA ILE A 199 10.03 21.66 11.09
C ILE A 199 11.18 20.80 11.62
N ALA A 200 11.35 19.58 11.12
CA ALA A 200 12.42 18.67 11.53
C ALA A 200 13.81 19.29 11.26
N ARG A 201 13.99 19.92 10.08
CA ARG A 201 15.22 20.66 9.74
C ARG A 201 15.52 21.78 10.72
N ARG A 202 14.52 22.56 11.08
CA ARG A 202 14.66 23.66 12.06
C ARG A 202 14.98 23.17 13.48
N LEU A 203 14.57 21.95 13.81
CA LEU A 203 14.93 21.29 15.07
C LEU A 203 16.33 20.66 15.04
N GLY A 204 17.06 20.78 13.92
CA GLY A 204 18.42 20.26 13.77
C GLY A 204 18.48 18.75 13.49
N ILE A 205 17.37 18.13 13.08
CA ILE A 205 17.37 16.72 12.68
C ILE A 205 18.10 16.59 11.35
N SER A 206 19.00 15.60 11.24
CA SER A 206 19.81 15.39 10.04
C SER A 206 18.95 15.01 8.82
N GLU A 207 19.37 15.42 7.61
CA GLU A 207 18.69 15.09 6.36
C GLU A 207 18.55 13.57 6.16
N SER A 208 19.53 12.79 6.61
CA SER A 208 19.47 11.32 6.53
C SER A 208 18.33 10.75 7.38
N VAL A 209 18.15 11.23 8.60
CA VAL A 209 17.06 10.80 9.47
C VAL A 209 15.71 11.22 8.91
N ILE A 210 15.61 12.46 8.39
CA ILE A 210 14.40 12.97 7.73
C ILE A 210 14.05 12.09 6.52
N ALA A 211 15.03 11.80 5.66
CA ALA A 211 14.81 10.99 4.47
C ALA A 211 14.32 9.58 4.81
N ILE A 212 14.96 8.93 5.79
CA ILE A 212 14.64 7.54 6.16
C ILE A 212 13.29 7.44 6.91
N THR A 213 12.91 8.44 7.69
CA THR A 213 11.70 8.39 8.51
C THR A 213 10.50 9.07 7.86
N LEU A 214 10.63 10.38 7.59
CA LEU A 214 9.51 11.19 7.10
C LEU A 214 9.26 11.02 5.60
N VAL A 215 10.33 11.01 4.80
CA VAL A 215 10.16 10.94 3.34
C VAL A 215 9.81 9.50 2.93
N ALA A 216 10.49 8.50 3.48
CA ALA A 216 10.21 7.11 3.15
C ALA A 216 8.79 6.64 3.53
N GLY A 217 8.25 7.14 4.65
CA GLY A 217 6.87 6.87 5.04
C GLY A 217 5.84 7.84 4.45
N GLY A 218 6.30 8.94 3.85
CA GLY A 218 5.45 10.06 3.47
C GLY A 218 4.52 9.79 2.30
N THR A 219 4.98 9.06 1.31
CA THR A 219 4.14 8.66 0.17
C THR A 219 3.03 7.70 0.60
N SER A 220 3.28 6.87 1.62
CA SER A 220 2.31 5.91 2.17
C SER A 220 1.42 6.49 3.29
N LEU A 221 1.44 7.81 3.53
CA LEU A 221 0.49 8.47 4.44
C LEU A 221 -0.97 8.33 4.00
N PRO A 222 -1.31 8.43 2.71
CA PRO A 222 -2.66 8.16 2.24
C PRO A 222 -3.15 6.76 2.59
N GLU A 223 -2.30 5.74 2.41
CA GLU A 223 -2.61 4.35 2.77
C GLU A 223 -2.84 4.21 4.27
N LEU A 224 -1.96 4.79 5.09
CA LEU A 224 -2.07 4.75 6.54
C LEU A 224 -3.38 5.40 7.01
N ALA A 225 -3.65 6.61 6.55
CA ALA A 225 -4.85 7.35 6.94
C ALA A 225 -6.14 6.66 6.48
N SER A 226 -6.18 6.21 5.23
CA SER A 226 -7.31 5.47 4.66
C SER A 226 -7.58 4.16 5.41
N SER A 227 -6.52 3.41 5.74
CA SER A 227 -6.64 2.15 6.49
C SER A 227 -7.10 2.39 7.93
N LEU A 228 -6.56 3.39 8.62
CA LEU A 228 -6.98 3.73 9.98
C LEU A 228 -8.43 4.22 10.04
N VAL A 229 -8.83 5.12 9.15
CA VAL A 229 -10.21 5.63 9.10
C VAL A 229 -11.18 4.48 8.77
N SER A 230 -10.84 3.60 7.82
CA SER A 230 -11.63 2.42 7.52
C SER A 230 -11.79 1.51 8.74
N LEU A 231 -10.69 1.29 9.48
CA LEU A 231 -10.70 0.48 10.71
C LEU A 231 -11.60 1.10 11.79
N PHE A 232 -11.49 2.42 12.05
CA PHE A 232 -12.34 3.12 13.02
C PHE A 232 -13.81 3.12 12.64
N LYS A 233 -14.13 3.09 11.33
CA LYS A 233 -15.50 2.92 10.83
C LYS A 233 -15.99 1.47 10.83
N GLY A 234 -15.22 0.54 11.39
CA GLY A 234 -15.58 -0.87 11.44
C GLY A 234 -15.39 -1.64 10.11
N LYS A 235 -14.70 -1.04 9.15
CA LYS A 235 -14.44 -1.58 7.80
C LYS A 235 -13.05 -2.20 7.70
N ALA A 236 -12.74 -3.12 8.62
CA ALA A 236 -11.43 -3.77 8.69
C ALA A 236 -11.05 -4.50 7.39
N ASP A 237 -12.04 -5.10 6.71
CA ASP A 237 -11.82 -5.75 5.41
C ASP A 237 -11.35 -4.78 4.34
N MET A 238 -11.87 -3.55 4.32
CA MET A 238 -11.43 -2.50 3.39
C MET A 238 -10.00 -2.06 3.68
N ALA A 239 -9.65 -1.89 4.97
CA ALA A 239 -8.28 -1.56 5.39
C ALA A 239 -7.28 -2.65 4.98
N LEU A 240 -7.63 -3.92 5.21
CA LEU A 240 -6.81 -5.06 4.81
C LEU A 240 -6.66 -5.13 3.28
N GLY A 241 -7.76 -4.94 2.56
CA GLY A 241 -7.78 -4.90 1.09
C GLY A 241 -6.89 -3.78 0.55
N ASN A 242 -6.95 -2.58 1.15
CA ASN A 242 -6.10 -1.46 0.79
C ASN A 242 -4.62 -1.83 0.88
N VAL A 243 -4.15 -2.36 2.02
CA VAL A 243 -2.73 -2.69 2.20
C VAL A 243 -2.26 -3.80 1.26
N ILE A 244 -3.01 -4.90 1.16
CA ILE A 244 -2.64 -6.01 0.26
C ILE A 244 -2.68 -5.54 -1.20
N GLY A 245 -3.69 -4.76 -1.57
CA GLY A 245 -3.85 -4.22 -2.91
C GLY A 245 -2.74 -3.25 -3.29
N SER A 246 -2.38 -2.33 -2.38
CA SER A 246 -1.26 -1.40 -2.58
C SER A 246 0.06 -2.14 -2.77
N ASN A 247 0.35 -3.18 -1.99
CA ASN A 247 1.57 -3.97 -2.16
C ASN A 247 1.64 -4.66 -3.53
N ILE A 248 0.54 -5.24 -3.97
CA ILE A 248 0.44 -5.87 -5.30
C ILE A 248 0.54 -4.82 -6.41
N ALA A 249 -0.15 -3.68 -6.27
CA ALA A 249 -0.11 -2.59 -7.23
C ALA A 249 1.29 -1.96 -7.30
N ASN A 250 1.95 -1.75 -6.18
CA ASN A 250 3.31 -1.22 -6.12
C ASN A 250 4.29 -2.09 -6.93
N ILE A 251 4.24 -3.39 -6.75
CA ILE A 251 5.12 -4.32 -7.48
C ILE A 251 4.66 -4.42 -8.94
N LEU A 252 3.45 -4.86 -9.22
CA LEU A 252 3.04 -5.22 -10.57
C LEU A 252 2.70 -4.02 -11.46
N LEU A 253 2.00 -3.01 -10.91
CA LEU A 253 1.58 -1.84 -11.67
C LEU A 253 2.67 -0.77 -11.69
N ILE A 254 3.18 -0.36 -10.53
CA ILE A 254 4.07 0.79 -10.43
C ILE A 254 5.47 0.45 -10.94
N LEU A 255 6.12 -0.61 -10.45
CA LEU A 255 7.41 -1.04 -11.03
C LEU A 255 7.24 -1.53 -12.46
N GLY A 256 6.15 -2.22 -12.78
CA GLY A 256 5.85 -2.65 -14.14
C GLY A 256 5.80 -1.49 -15.12
N LEU A 257 5.08 -0.41 -14.78
CA LEU A 257 5.01 0.79 -15.59
C LEU A 257 6.38 1.49 -15.66
N SER A 258 7.04 1.67 -14.53
CA SER A 258 8.34 2.33 -14.44
C SER A 258 9.40 1.61 -15.28
N ALA A 259 9.49 0.28 -15.19
CA ALA A 259 10.42 -0.55 -15.97
C ALA A 259 10.11 -0.56 -17.48
N THR A 260 8.84 -0.44 -17.84
CA THR A 260 8.41 -0.31 -19.24
C THR A 260 8.86 1.02 -19.84
N ILE A 261 8.79 2.12 -19.05
CA ILE A 261 9.28 3.45 -19.45
C ILE A 261 10.81 3.43 -19.58
N HIS A 262 11.49 3.01 -18.53
CA HIS A 262 12.95 2.93 -18.48
C HIS A 262 13.39 1.69 -17.68
N PRO A 263 14.29 0.83 -18.23
CA PRO A 263 14.83 -0.30 -17.48
C PRO A 263 15.43 0.15 -16.15
N LEU A 264 15.06 -0.54 -15.06
CA LEU A 264 15.44 -0.16 -13.71
C LEU A 264 16.63 -1.01 -13.24
N SER A 265 17.78 -0.38 -12.98
CA SER A 265 18.91 -1.01 -12.32
C SER A 265 18.75 -0.94 -10.80
N MET A 266 19.26 -1.94 -10.09
CA MET A 266 19.10 -2.03 -8.62
C MET A 266 19.77 -0.88 -7.86
N GLY A 267 20.86 -0.30 -8.40
CA GLY A 267 21.57 0.82 -7.78
C GLY A 267 21.99 0.49 -6.34
N GLY A 268 21.52 1.28 -5.38
CA GLY A 268 21.77 1.06 -3.95
C GLY A 268 20.83 0.05 -3.28
N ILE A 269 19.82 -0.45 -3.99
CA ILE A 269 18.89 -1.45 -3.45
C ILE A 269 19.55 -2.83 -3.52
N THR A 270 19.57 -3.53 -2.42
CA THR A 270 20.23 -4.83 -2.30
C THR A 270 19.21 -5.98 -2.37
N VAL A 271 19.71 -7.18 -2.62
CA VAL A 271 18.88 -8.40 -2.54
C VAL A 271 18.29 -8.59 -1.13
N TRP A 272 18.96 -8.08 -0.10
CA TRP A 272 18.44 -8.11 1.27
C TRP A 272 17.16 -7.29 1.42
N ASP A 273 17.06 -6.15 0.75
CA ASP A 273 15.84 -5.31 0.76
C ASP A 273 14.68 -6.03 0.08
N LEU A 274 14.94 -6.74 -1.02
CA LEU A 274 13.94 -7.57 -1.71
C LEU A 274 13.53 -8.78 -0.86
N LEU A 275 14.49 -9.42 -0.19
CA LEU A 275 14.19 -10.51 0.75
C LEU A 275 13.36 -10.02 1.93
N MET A 276 13.54 -8.79 2.40
CA MET A 276 12.68 -8.19 3.43
C MET A 276 11.24 -8.01 2.92
N VAL A 277 11.03 -7.65 1.65
CA VAL A 277 9.68 -7.59 1.04
C VAL A 277 9.05 -8.98 1.00
N VAL A 278 9.79 -10.00 0.59
CA VAL A 278 9.32 -11.40 0.63
C VAL A 278 9.00 -11.81 2.06
N LEU A 279 9.90 -11.54 3.01
CA LEU A 279 9.71 -11.86 4.42
C LEU A 279 8.46 -11.19 4.98
N SER A 280 8.22 -9.92 4.65
CA SER A 280 7.01 -9.20 5.10
C SER A 280 5.73 -9.89 4.64
N SER A 281 5.67 -10.32 3.38
CA SER A 281 4.53 -11.03 2.80
C SER A 281 4.36 -12.43 3.41
N VAL A 282 5.46 -13.14 3.67
CA VAL A 282 5.45 -14.45 4.34
C VAL A 282 4.99 -14.31 5.80
N LEU A 283 5.49 -13.32 6.54
CA LEU A 283 5.06 -13.06 7.91
C LEU A 283 3.58 -12.71 7.99
N LEU A 284 3.07 -11.91 7.03
CA LEU A 284 1.64 -11.64 6.90
C LEU A 284 0.84 -12.94 6.69
N PHE A 285 1.36 -13.86 5.87
CA PHE A 285 0.72 -15.16 5.66
C PHE A 285 0.73 -16.01 6.93
N LEU A 286 1.87 -16.06 7.64
CA LEU A 286 2.01 -16.83 8.88
C LEU A 286 1.13 -16.28 10.00
N ALA A 287 0.92 -14.95 10.07
CA ALA A 287 0.02 -14.32 11.03
C ALA A 287 -1.42 -14.86 10.97
N ALA A 288 -1.85 -15.41 9.83
CA ALA A 288 -3.16 -16.05 9.72
C ALA A 288 -3.30 -17.33 10.55
N PHE A 289 -2.19 -17.93 11.01
CA PHE A 289 -2.15 -19.23 11.70
C PHE A 289 -1.58 -19.15 13.11
N THR A 290 -0.94 -18.03 13.46
CA THR A 290 -0.34 -17.79 14.77
C THR A 290 -1.35 -17.17 15.74
N PHE A 291 -1.03 -17.14 17.02
CA PHE A 291 -1.81 -16.58 18.13
C PHE A 291 -3.34 -16.71 17.95
N LYS A 292 -4.02 -15.68 17.44
CA LYS A 292 -5.45 -15.72 17.16
C LYS A 292 -5.70 -16.19 15.73
N ARG A 293 -6.02 -17.46 15.55
CA ARG A 293 -6.26 -18.03 14.20
C ARG A 293 -7.25 -17.20 13.40
N ARG A 294 -6.93 -16.97 12.13
CA ARG A 294 -7.71 -16.18 11.15
C ARG A 294 -7.88 -14.70 11.55
N ALA A 295 -6.90 -14.14 12.21
CA ALA A 295 -6.83 -12.70 12.43
C ALA A 295 -5.36 -12.30 12.57
N ILE A 296 -5.02 -11.07 12.20
CA ILE A 296 -3.78 -10.42 12.64
C ILE A 296 -4.12 -9.75 13.96
N ASP A 297 -3.53 -10.22 15.05
CA ASP A 297 -3.82 -9.68 16.36
C ASP A 297 -2.76 -8.68 16.85
N ARG A 298 -2.88 -8.25 18.10
CA ARG A 298 -1.98 -7.25 18.68
C ARG A 298 -0.54 -7.73 18.80
N TRP A 299 -0.32 -9.03 18.98
CA TRP A 299 1.02 -9.58 19.11
C TRP A 299 1.76 -9.57 17.77
N GLU A 300 1.10 -10.02 16.70
CA GLU A 300 1.65 -9.89 15.35
C GLU A 300 1.86 -8.41 15.00
N GLY A 301 0.93 -7.52 15.35
CA GLY A 301 1.07 -6.08 15.15
C GLY A 301 2.31 -5.52 15.83
N ALA A 302 2.56 -5.87 17.08
CA ALA A 302 3.76 -5.46 17.82
C ALA A 302 5.05 -6.02 17.20
N ILE A 303 5.04 -7.29 16.77
CA ILE A 303 6.16 -7.93 16.09
C ILE A 303 6.46 -7.21 14.78
N PHE A 304 5.46 -6.89 13.97
CA PHE A 304 5.62 -6.18 12.70
C PHE A 304 6.31 -4.82 12.92
N LEU A 305 5.83 -4.03 13.87
CA LEU A 305 6.46 -2.74 14.21
C LEU A 305 7.90 -2.90 14.72
N ALA A 306 8.16 -3.91 15.55
CA ALA A 306 9.52 -4.16 16.04
C ALA A 306 10.48 -4.53 14.91
N ILE A 307 10.04 -5.35 13.94
CA ILE A 307 10.82 -5.70 12.75
C ILE A 307 11.11 -4.44 11.92
N TYR A 308 10.11 -3.56 11.72
CA TYR A 308 10.31 -2.32 10.98
C TYR A 308 11.34 -1.42 11.64
N VAL A 309 11.24 -1.21 12.94
CA VAL A 309 12.20 -0.40 13.71
C VAL A 309 13.62 -0.99 13.62
N ALA A 310 13.74 -2.32 13.73
CA ALA A 310 15.03 -3.01 13.58
C ALA A 310 15.61 -2.84 12.18
N TYR A 311 14.77 -2.95 11.13
CA TYR A 311 15.17 -2.76 9.74
C TYR A 311 15.64 -1.32 9.46
N ILE A 312 14.89 -0.32 9.93
CA ILE A 312 15.31 1.09 9.83
C ILE A 312 16.61 1.33 10.59
N GLY A 313 16.75 0.76 11.80
CA GLY A 313 18.00 0.83 12.57
C GLY A 313 19.20 0.20 11.87
N TYR A 314 18.98 -0.83 11.06
CA TYR A 314 20.01 -1.42 10.20
C TYR A 314 20.39 -0.51 9.04
N LEU A 315 19.40 0.15 8.38
CA LEU A 315 19.67 1.04 7.24
C LEU A 315 20.38 2.35 7.61
N ILE A 316 20.27 2.79 8.88
CA ILE A 316 20.92 4.02 9.37
C ILE A 316 22.40 3.79 9.72
N ARG A 317 22.84 2.55 9.89
CA ARG A 317 24.25 2.20 10.19
C ARG A 317 25.12 2.20 8.94
#